data_720733cb6c8cfbefe8acf9e2892376fb
#
_entry.id   720733cb6c8cfbefe8acf9e2892376fb
#
_cell.length_a   1.000
_cell.length_b   1.000
_cell.length_c   1.000
_cell.angle_alpha   90.00
_cell.angle_beta   90.00
_cell.angle_gamma   90.00
#
_symmetry.space_group_name_H-M   'P 1'
#
loop_
_entity.id
_entity.type
_entity.pdbx_description
1 polymer ?
#
loop_
_entity_poly.entity_id
_entity_poly.type
_entity_poly.pdbx_seq_one_letter_code
_entity_poly.pdbx_strand_id
1 'polypeptide(L)'
;MIYYGRECQIYGNQDADVYIFCFFHDCTSIVESFTRDYCLIAPVIKDWNDELSPWAADGFGGKGKELEKWILSTMTSSHHYIIAGYSLGGLFSLWMYGRHESFIGCISASGSLWFPGWMNYLHTIHRKGTVYLSLGRKESKTKNKLMCTVGQNTIETYHYLSKNNTCIYIEENGGHFTEPDQRMIRGF
;
A
#
# COMPACT_ATOMS: atom_id res chain seq x y z
N MET A 1 -15.65 -13.97 -1.31
CA MET A 1 -15.69 -14.97 -2.42
C MET A 1 -14.30 -15.49 -2.75
N ILE A 2 -14.18 -16.52 -3.60
CA ILE A 2 -12.87 -16.98 -4.12
C ILE A 2 -12.60 -16.30 -5.45
N TYR A 3 -11.47 -15.60 -5.55
CA TYR A 3 -11.02 -14.90 -6.75
C TYR A 3 -9.64 -15.44 -7.14
N TYR A 4 -9.53 -16.08 -8.28
CA TYR A 4 -8.30 -16.73 -8.75
C TYR A 4 -7.62 -17.61 -7.68
N GLY A 5 -8.42 -18.43 -6.98
CA GLY A 5 -7.95 -19.37 -5.95
C GLY A 5 -7.65 -18.76 -4.57
N ARG A 6 -7.85 -17.44 -4.38
CA ARG A 6 -7.68 -16.75 -3.10
C ARG A 6 -9.00 -16.18 -2.60
N GLU A 7 -9.21 -16.24 -1.30
CA GLU A 7 -10.34 -15.57 -0.66
C GLU A 7 -10.17 -14.05 -0.72
N CYS A 8 -11.18 -13.36 -1.27
CA CYS A 8 -11.19 -11.90 -1.43
C CYS A 8 -12.58 -11.34 -1.10
N GLN A 9 -12.61 -10.09 -0.66
CA GLN A 9 -13.78 -9.23 -0.74
C GLN A 9 -13.64 -8.42 -2.02
N ILE A 10 -14.71 -8.33 -2.81
CA ILE A 10 -14.75 -7.55 -4.05
C ILE A 10 -15.91 -6.58 -3.94
N TYR A 11 -15.62 -5.32 -4.23
CA TYR A 11 -16.56 -4.22 -4.13
C TYR A 11 -16.60 -3.42 -5.44
N GLY A 12 -17.73 -2.76 -5.67
CA GLY A 12 -17.91 -1.89 -6.83
C GLY A 12 -18.22 -2.65 -8.12
N ASN A 13 -17.92 -2.04 -9.25
CA ASN A 13 -18.25 -2.54 -10.58
C ASN A 13 -17.10 -3.40 -11.15
N GLN A 14 -17.37 -4.68 -11.43
CA GLN A 14 -16.38 -5.58 -12.02
C GLN A 14 -16.13 -5.33 -13.52
N ASP A 15 -16.91 -4.46 -14.15
CA ASP A 15 -16.69 -4.01 -15.54
C ASP A 15 -15.98 -2.64 -15.59
N ALA A 16 -15.51 -2.12 -14.45
CA ALA A 16 -14.80 -0.85 -14.41
C ALA A 16 -13.44 -0.92 -15.10
N ASP A 17 -12.99 0.21 -15.67
CA ASP A 17 -11.66 0.32 -16.29
C ASP A 17 -10.52 0.28 -15.27
N VAL A 18 -10.81 0.67 -14.01
CA VAL A 18 -9.81 0.78 -12.94
C VAL A 18 -10.06 -0.24 -11.85
N TYR A 19 -9.06 -1.06 -11.60
CA TYR A 19 -9.03 -2.04 -10.53
C TYR A 19 -8.07 -1.59 -9.43
N ILE A 20 -8.49 -1.78 -8.19
CA ILE A 20 -7.71 -1.42 -6.99
C ILE A 20 -7.46 -2.67 -6.15
N PHE A 21 -6.20 -3.05 -5.98
CA PHE A 21 -5.83 -4.00 -4.93
C PHE A 21 -5.64 -3.24 -3.62
N CYS A 22 -6.43 -3.59 -2.60
CA CYS A 22 -6.44 -2.89 -1.32
C CYS A 22 -6.06 -3.81 -0.15
N PHE A 23 -5.03 -3.43 0.59
CA PHE A 23 -4.54 -4.14 1.79
C PHE A 23 -4.92 -3.32 3.03
N PHE A 24 -6.19 -3.47 3.39
CA PHE A 24 -6.81 -2.86 4.55
C PHE A 24 -7.85 -3.82 5.14
N HIS A 25 -8.06 -3.78 6.45
CA HIS A 25 -8.87 -4.80 7.13
C HIS A 25 -10.37 -4.67 6.84
N ASP A 26 -10.87 -3.46 6.59
CA ASP A 26 -12.26 -3.20 6.20
C ASP A 26 -12.31 -2.08 5.17
N CYS A 27 -12.72 -2.41 3.96
CA CYS A 27 -12.78 -1.47 2.84
C CYS A 27 -14.18 -0.83 2.67
N THR A 28 -15.14 -1.09 3.54
CA THR A 28 -16.53 -0.62 3.39
C THR A 28 -16.60 0.90 3.30
N SER A 29 -16.04 1.61 4.29
CA SER A 29 -16.02 3.09 4.30
C SER A 29 -15.27 3.70 3.10
N ILE A 30 -14.23 3.00 2.62
CA ILE A 30 -13.47 3.42 1.45
C ILE A 30 -14.36 3.38 0.21
N VAL A 31 -15.04 2.26 0.00
CA VAL A 31 -15.92 2.06 -1.16
C VAL A 31 -17.10 3.02 -1.16
N GLU A 32 -17.70 3.27 0.00
CA GLU A 32 -18.79 4.25 0.17
C GLU A 32 -18.37 5.68 -0.17
N SER A 33 -17.08 5.98 -0.08
CA SER A 33 -16.53 7.30 -0.43
C SER A 33 -16.25 7.48 -1.93
N PHE A 34 -16.31 6.43 -2.72
CA PHE A 34 -15.99 6.49 -4.15
C PHE A 34 -17.03 7.31 -4.93
N THR A 35 -16.52 8.27 -5.69
CA THR A 35 -17.32 9.10 -6.60
C THR A 35 -17.19 8.65 -8.06
N ARG A 36 -16.33 7.69 -8.34
CA ARG A 36 -16.05 7.13 -9.67
C ARG A 36 -16.27 5.63 -9.66
N ASP A 37 -16.33 5.06 -10.85
CA ASP A 37 -16.53 3.64 -11.06
C ASP A 37 -15.19 2.89 -10.91
N TYR A 38 -15.09 2.02 -9.91
CA TYR A 38 -13.93 1.18 -9.62
C TYR A 38 -14.33 -0.25 -9.27
N CYS A 39 -13.43 -1.19 -9.51
CA CYS A 39 -13.45 -2.51 -8.91
C CYS A 39 -12.38 -2.59 -7.82
N LEU A 40 -12.75 -2.71 -6.55
CA LEU A 40 -11.82 -2.88 -5.45
C LEU A 40 -11.76 -4.36 -5.05
N ILE A 41 -10.55 -4.91 -5.05
CA ILE A 41 -10.24 -6.27 -4.63
C ILE A 41 -9.44 -6.19 -3.34
N ALA A 42 -10.01 -6.67 -2.24
CA ALA A 42 -9.37 -6.80 -0.94
C ALA A 42 -9.08 -8.28 -0.64
N PRO A 43 -7.85 -8.76 -0.87
CA PRO A 43 -7.48 -10.12 -0.53
C PRO A 43 -7.52 -10.35 0.97
N VAL A 44 -8.06 -11.49 1.41
CA VAL A 44 -7.95 -11.90 2.80
C VAL A 44 -6.49 -12.25 3.11
N ILE A 45 -5.90 -11.52 4.03
CA ILE A 45 -4.55 -11.73 4.53
C ILE A 45 -4.64 -12.47 5.85
N LYS A 46 -4.13 -13.69 5.88
CA LYS A 46 -4.19 -14.56 7.07
C LYS A 46 -3.11 -14.21 8.09
N ASP A 47 -1.93 -13.89 7.60
CA ASP A 47 -0.79 -13.45 8.41
C ASP A 47 -0.18 -12.20 7.80
N TRP A 48 -0.46 -11.05 8.42
CA TRP A 48 0.00 -9.75 7.95
C TRP A 48 1.52 -9.63 7.96
N ASN A 49 2.17 -10.17 8.98
CA ASN A 49 3.62 -10.09 9.10
C ASN A 49 4.33 -10.94 8.05
N ASP A 50 3.75 -12.06 7.69
CA ASP A 50 4.32 -12.94 6.68
C ASP A 50 4.00 -12.47 5.26
N GLU A 51 2.71 -12.30 4.96
CA GLU A 51 2.23 -12.13 3.59
C GLU A 51 2.48 -10.73 3.03
N LEU A 52 2.55 -9.68 3.89
CA LEU A 52 2.76 -8.30 3.45
C LEU A 52 4.22 -7.82 3.65
N SER A 53 5.10 -8.66 4.14
CA SER A 53 6.52 -8.34 4.21
C SER A 53 7.23 -8.70 2.89
N PRO A 54 7.92 -7.73 2.25
CA PRO A 54 8.59 -7.94 0.97
C PRO A 54 9.73 -8.98 1.01
N TRP A 55 10.38 -9.09 2.15
CA TRP A 55 11.46 -10.03 2.47
C TRP A 55 11.47 -10.35 3.95
N ALA A 56 12.17 -11.42 4.32
CA ALA A 56 12.25 -11.84 5.71
C ALA A 56 13.05 -10.84 6.56
N ALA A 57 12.52 -10.56 7.75
CA ALA A 57 13.16 -9.76 8.79
C ALA A 57 12.73 -10.32 10.15
N ASP A 58 13.31 -9.80 11.25
CA ASP A 58 12.94 -10.26 12.59
C ASP A 58 11.43 -10.06 12.85
N GLY A 59 10.71 -11.14 13.12
CA GLY A 59 9.26 -11.17 13.31
C GLY A 59 8.42 -11.07 12.00
N PHE A 60 9.05 -11.19 10.80
CA PHE A 60 8.39 -11.07 9.50
C PHE A 60 8.85 -12.18 8.55
N GLY A 61 7.92 -12.94 7.99
CA GLY A 61 8.23 -14.12 7.18
C GLY A 61 8.73 -13.86 5.75
N GLY A 62 8.48 -12.67 5.20
CA GLY A 62 8.97 -12.32 3.86
C GLY A 62 8.26 -13.02 2.71
N LYS A 63 6.99 -13.40 2.88
CA LYS A 63 6.21 -14.13 1.86
C LYS A 63 5.51 -13.21 0.85
N GLY A 64 5.80 -11.92 0.83
CA GLY A 64 5.22 -10.96 -0.12
C GLY A 64 5.32 -11.38 -1.58
N LYS A 65 6.36 -12.13 -1.96
CA LYS A 65 6.51 -12.67 -3.32
C LYS A 65 5.44 -13.71 -3.72
N GLU A 66 4.84 -14.39 -2.77
CA GLU A 66 3.74 -15.33 -3.05
C GLU A 66 2.47 -14.55 -3.38
N LEU A 67 2.20 -13.49 -2.62
CA LEU A 67 1.09 -12.58 -2.86
C LEU A 67 1.29 -11.78 -4.17
N GLU A 68 2.52 -11.33 -4.44
CA GLU A 68 2.91 -10.70 -5.72
C GLU A 68 2.55 -11.58 -6.91
N LYS A 69 2.95 -12.86 -6.91
CA LYS A 69 2.66 -13.81 -7.98
C LYS A 69 1.15 -13.97 -8.21
N TRP A 70 0.39 -14.08 -7.12
CA TRP A 70 -1.06 -14.18 -7.21
C TRP A 70 -1.66 -12.91 -7.83
N ILE A 71 -1.31 -11.71 -7.36
CA ILE A 71 -1.81 -10.44 -7.90
C ILE A 71 -1.55 -10.39 -9.41
N LEU A 72 -0.29 -10.63 -9.84
CA LEU A 72 0.08 -10.56 -11.25
C LEU A 72 -0.68 -11.58 -12.10
N SER A 73 -1.01 -12.75 -11.55
CA SER A 73 -1.79 -13.77 -12.27
C SER A 73 -3.25 -13.37 -12.51
N THR A 74 -3.76 -12.38 -11.79
CA THR A 74 -5.14 -11.88 -11.93
C THR A 74 -5.24 -10.66 -12.85
N MET A 75 -4.11 -10.03 -13.18
CA MET A 75 -4.06 -8.81 -13.98
C MET A 75 -4.17 -9.12 -15.48
N THR A 76 -4.86 -8.25 -16.20
CA THR A 76 -4.99 -8.29 -17.66
C THR A 76 -4.57 -6.95 -18.26
N SER A 77 -4.31 -6.90 -19.56
CA SER A 77 -3.96 -5.66 -20.26
C SER A 77 -5.16 -4.74 -20.54
N SER A 78 -6.38 -5.18 -20.21
CA SER A 78 -7.62 -4.43 -20.45
C SER A 78 -7.96 -3.42 -19.35
N HIS A 79 -7.26 -3.48 -18.22
CA HIS A 79 -7.57 -2.62 -17.06
C HIS A 79 -6.36 -1.83 -16.60
N HIS A 80 -6.63 -0.74 -15.92
CA HIS A 80 -5.65 0.04 -15.17
C HIS A 80 -5.65 -0.39 -13.70
N TYR A 81 -4.48 -0.50 -13.10
CA TYR A 81 -4.36 -1.00 -11.74
C TYR A 81 -3.77 0.04 -10.79
N ILE A 82 -4.40 0.17 -9.62
CA ILE A 82 -3.89 0.90 -8.46
C ILE A 82 -3.63 -0.11 -7.35
N ILE A 83 -2.61 0.13 -6.55
CA ILE A 83 -2.33 -0.67 -5.37
C ILE A 83 -2.36 0.22 -4.13
N ALA A 84 -3.07 -0.21 -3.10
CA ALA A 84 -3.35 0.61 -1.93
C ALA A 84 -3.19 -0.20 -0.65
N GLY A 85 -2.71 0.42 0.42
CA GLY A 85 -2.67 -0.25 1.71
C GLY A 85 -2.30 0.65 2.88
N TYR A 86 -2.56 0.11 4.06
CA TYR A 86 -2.27 0.73 5.35
C TYR A 86 -1.18 -0.05 6.08
N SER A 87 -0.31 0.63 6.81
CA SER A 87 0.72 -0.01 7.63
C SER A 87 1.65 -0.94 6.80
N LEU A 88 1.74 -2.23 7.13
CA LEU A 88 2.45 -3.22 6.29
C LEU A 88 1.84 -3.33 4.89
N GLY A 89 0.52 -3.16 4.75
CA GLY A 89 -0.13 -3.07 3.44
C GLY A 89 0.37 -1.88 2.62
N GLY A 90 0.64 -0.74 3.28
CA GLY A 90 1.25 0.43 2.63
C GLY A 90 2.70 0.20 2.20
N LEU A 91 3.49 -0.49 3.01
CA LEU A 91 4.84 -0.94 2.64
C LEU A 91 4.80 -1.88 1.43
N PHE A 92 3.95 -2.91 1.49
CA PHE A 92 3.76 -3.87 0.41
C PHE A 92 3.32 -3.18 -0.89
N SER A 93 2.39 -2.24 -0.80
CA SER A 93 1.91 -1.48 -1.96
C SER A 93 3.03 -0.69 -2.63
N LEU A 94 3.87 0.00 -1.88
CA LEU A 94 5.03 0.72 -2.43
C LEU A 94 6.07 -0.23 -3.02
N TRP A 95 6.30 -1.38 -2.39
CA TRP A 95 7.20 -2.40 -2.91
C TRP A 95 6.70 -2.97 -4.24
N MET A 96 5.43 -3.32 -4.34
CA MET A 96 4.79 -3.79 -5.58
C MET A 96 4.83 -2.71 -6.67
N TYR A 97 4.47 -1.48 -6.31
CA TYR A 97 4.52 -0.35 -7.22
C TYR A 97 5.92 -0.13 -7.79
N GLY A 98 6.95 -0.22 -6.97
CA GLY A 98 8.35 -0.06 -7.39
C GLY A 98 8.82 -1.13 -8.38
N ARG A 99 8.18 -2.31 -8.41
CA ARG A 99 8.59 -3.48 -9.21
C ARG A 99 7.82 -3.64 -10.52
N HIS A 100 6.57 -3.13 -10.59
CA HIS A 100 5.66 -3.46 -11.68
C HIS A 100 5.06 -2.21 -12.31
N GLU A 101 5.36 -1.99 -13.58
CA GLU A 101 4.86 -0.85 -14.36
C GLU A 101 3.36 -0.91 -14.62
N SER A 102 2.75 -2.07 -14.43
CA SER A 102 1.30 -2.28 -14.55
C SER A 102 0.47 -1.46 -13.56
N PHE A 103 1.06 -1.02 -12.43
CA PHE A 103 0.37 -0.13 -11.49
C PHE A 103 0.55 1.32 -11.90
N ILE A 104 -0.54 2.00 -12.26
CA ILE A 104 -0.54 3.43 -12.59
C ILE A 104 -0.46 4.32 -11.34
N GLY A 105 -0.83 3.79 -10.17
CA GLY A 105 -0.82 4.52 -8.90
C GLY A 105 -0.59 3.62 -7.70
N CYS A 106 -0.13 4.27 -6.61
CA CYS A 106 0.09 3.64 -5.32
C CYS A 106 -0.41 4.53 -4.18
N ILE A 107 -1.13 3.93 -3.23
CA ILE A 107 -1.54 4.56 -1.98
C ILE A 107 -0.86 3.83 -0.83
N SER A 108 -0.05 4.54 -0.06
CA SER A 108 0.59 4.04 1.15
C SER A 108 0.22 4.94 2.33
N ALA A 109 -0.87 4.60 3.01
CA ALA A 109 -1.32 5.32 4.18
C ALA A 109 -0.66 4.74 5.43
N SER A 110 0.02 5.59 6.21
CA SER A 110 0.77 5.18 7.42
C SER A 110 1.67 3.96 7.18
N GLY A 111 2.31 3.90 6.00
CA GLY A 111 3.11 2.77 5.57
C GLY A 111 4.25 2.45 6.54
N SER A 112 4.49 1.17 6.80
CA SER A 112 5.53 0.69 7.72
C SER A 112 6.95 0.89 7.15
N LEU A 113 7.29 2.12 6.73
CA LEU A 113 8.56 2.43 6.07
C LEU A 113 9.78 2.41 6.99
N TRP A 114 9.56 2.08 8.26
CA TRP A 114 10.60 1.67 9.20
C TRP A 114 11.13 0.25 8.95
N PHE A 115 10.51 -0.52 8.06
CA PHE A 115 10.83 -1.92 7.79
C PHE A 115 12.31 -2.08 7.38
N PRO A 116 13.04 -3.06 7.97
CA PRO A 116 14.46 -3.25 7.71
C PRO A 116 14.78 -3.39 6.22
N GLY A 117 15.70 -2.60 5.70
CA GLY A 117 16.11 -2.63 4.30
C GLY A 117 15.26 -1.78 3.35
N TRP A 118 14.15 -1.17 3.83
CA TRP A 118 13.30 -0.33 2.98
C TRP A 118 14.08 0.79 2.28
N MET A 119 14.90 1.54 3.01
CA MET A 119 15.65 2.67 2.45
C MET A 119 16.64 2.24 1.36
N ASN A 120 17.25 1.06 1.50
CA ASN A 120 18.11 0.51 0.44
C ASN A 120 17.27 0.13 -0.79
N TYR A 121 16.11 -0.49 -0.60
CA TYR A 121 15.20 -0.84 -1.68
C TYR A 121 14.64 0.38 -2.39
N LEU A 122 14.29 1.45 -1.69
CA LEU A 122 13.75 2.69 -2.23
C LEU A 122 14.61 3.21 -3.39
N HIS A 123 15.94 3.17 -3.24
CA HIS A 123 16.88 3.67 -4.26
C HIS A 123 16.91 2.82 -5.54
N THR A 124 16.27 1.65 -5.55
CA THR A 124 16.12 0.83 -6.76
C THR A 124 14.86 1.14 -7.56
N ILE A 125 13.97 1.98 -7.03
CA ILE A 125 12.71 2.35 -7.69
C ILE A 125 12.98 3.43 -8.75
N HIS A 126 12.83 3.06 -10.03
CA HIS A 126 13.04 3.95 -11.17
C HIS A 126 11.81 3.92 -12.08
N ARG A 127 10.69 4.48 -11.63
CA ARG A 127 9.47 4.49 -12.42
C ARG A 127 8.70 5.80 -12.30
N LYS A 128 7.66 5.94 -13.14
CA LYS A 128 6.77 7.11 -13.16
C LYS A 128 5.33 6.68 -12.89
N GLY A 129 4.57 7.52 -12.21
CA GLY A 129 3.16 7.32 -11.90
C GLY A 129 2.71 8.28 -10.81
N THR A 130 1.61 7.91 -10.13
CA THR A 130 1.06 8.70 -9.03
C THR A 130 1.24 7.97 -7.71
N VAL A 131 1.75 8.65 -6.69
CA VAL A 131 1.96 8.07 -5.36
C VAL A 131 1.36 8.98 -4.31
N TYR A 132 0.51 8.41 -3.47
CA TYR A 132 0.02 9.05 -2.26
C TYR A 132 0.70 8.44 -1.04
N LEU A 133 1.19 9.29 -0.15
CA LEU A 133 1.79 8.92 1.12
C LEU A 133 1.08 9.70 2.24
N SER A 134 0.78 9.07 3.34
CA SER A 134 0.38 9.77 4.55
C SER A 134 1.03 9.17 5.79
N LEU A 135 1.19 9.98 6.84
CA LEU A 135 1.73 9.54 8.13
C LEU A 135 1.20 10.40 9.26
N GLY A 136 0.82 9.78 10.37
CA GLY A 136 0.43 10.48 11.57
C GLY A 136 1.64 11.11 12.28
N ARG A 137 1.56 12.41 12.62
CA ARG A 137 2.65 13.18 13.26
C ARG A 137 3.13 12.62 14.60
N LYS A 138 2.39 11.68 15.19
CA LYS A 138 2.77 11.04 16.47
C LYS A 138 3.33 9.62 16.26
N GLU A 139 3.36 9.09 15.03
CA GLU A 139 3.79 7.70 14.78
C GLU A 139 5.26 7.45 15.11
N SER A 140 6.12 8.45 14.89
CA SER A 140 7.53 8.37 15.29
C SER A 140 7.76 8.52 16.82
N LYS A 141 6.70 8.87 17.59
CA LYS A 141 6.80 9.01 19.05
C LYS A 141 6.62 7.67 19.74
N THR A 142 7.47 6.71 19.43
CA THR A 142 7.49 5.38 20.02
C THR A 142 8.85 5.10 20.66
N LYS A 143 8.86 4.21 21.68
CA LYS A 143 10.10 3.74 22.32
C LYS A 143 10.84 2.70 21.47
N ASN A 144 10.18 2.12 20.48
CA ASN A 144 10.81 1.16 19.56
C ASN A 144 11.76 1.92 18.63
N LYS A 145 13.06 1.62 18.73
CA LYS A 145 14.13 2.29 17.99
C LYS A 145 14.03 2.14 16.47
N LEU A 146 13.43 1.06 16.00
CA LEU A 146 13.22 0.84 14.57
C LEU A 146 11.97 1.62 14.10
N MET A 147 10.84 1.45 14.76
CA MET A 147 9.59 2.11 14.37
C MET A 147 9.66 3.64 14.46
N CYS A 148 10.47 4.21 15.36
CA CYS A 148 10.60 5.67 15.46
C CYS A 148 11.21 6.33 14.21
N THR A 149 11.85 5.55 13.33
CA THR A 149 12.42 6.06 12.06
C THR A 149 11.36 6.30 10.98
N VAL A 150 10.10 5.86 11.19
CA VAL A 150 9.04 5.93 10.17
C VAL A 150 8.85 7.33 9.61
N GLY A 151 8.91 8.37 10.44
CA GLY A 151 8.72 9.75 9.98
C GLY A 151 9.79 10.19 9.00
N GLN A 152 11.07 10.00 9.36
CA GLN A 152 12.19 10.33 8.49
C GLN A 152 12.12 9.51 7.20
N ASN A 153 11.92 8.20 7.30
CA ASN A 153 11.89 7.32 6.14
C ASN A 153 10.72 7.66 5.19
N THR A 154 9.56 8.07 5.71
CA THR A 154 8.42 8.48 4.88
C THR A 154 8.74 9.79 4.11
N ILE A 155 9.34 10.77 4.77
CA ILE A 155 9.74 12.03 4.14
C ILE A 155 10.82 11.79 3.08
N GLU A 156 11.82 10.97 3.36
CA GLU A 156 12.85 10.61 2.39
C GLU A 156 12.26 9.84 1.20
N THR A 157 11.32 8.93 1.44
CA THR A 157 10.58 8.21 0.40
C THR A 157 9.80 9.18 -0.49
N TYR A 158 9.08 10.14 0.11
CA TYR A 158 8.38 11.19 -0.62
C TYR A 158 9.34 12.01 -1.50
N HIS A 159 10.43 12.52 -0.95
CA HIS A 159 11.39 13.31 -1.71
C HIS A 159 12.07 12.51 -2.83
N TYR A 160 12.37 11.25 -2.59
CA TYR A 160 12.98 10.41 -3.61
C TYR A 160 12.02 10.14 -4.78
N LEU A 161 10.80 9.70 -4.47
CA LEU A 161 9.80 9.36 -5.48
C LEU A 161 9.31 10.60 -6.24
N SER A 162 9.22 11.76 -5.60
CA SER A 162 8.79 13.04 -6.24
C SER A 162 9.70 13.48 -7.39
N LYS A 163 10.91 12.94 -7.50
CA LYS A 163 11.81 13.26 -8.62
C LYS A 163 11.26 12.77 -9.97
N ASN A 164 10.50 11.68 -9.97
CA ASN A 164 10.01 11.03 -11.19
C ASN A 164 8.50 10.74 -11.18
N ASN A 165 7.82 10.98 -10.08
CA ASN A 165 6.40 10.67 -9.90
C ASN A 165 5.61 11.93 -9.49
N THR A 166 4.31 11.94 -9.78
CA THR A 166 3.38 12.85 -9.11
C THR A 166 3.14 12.33 -7.70
N CYS A 167 3.75 12.96 -6.69
CA CYS A 167 3.65 12.53 -5.31
C CYS A 167 2.84 13.52 -4.47
N ILE A 168 1.95 12.97 -3.64
CA ILE A 168 1.24 13.71 -2.60
C ILE A 168 1.67 13.14 -1.26
N TYR A 169 2.04 14.00 -0.32
CA TYR A 169 2.29 13.64 1.07
C TYR A 169 1.40 14.44 2.01
N ILE A 170 0.71 13.74 2.90
CA ILE A 170 -0.15 14.35 3.92
C ILE A 170 0.34 13.96 5.30
N GLU A 171 0.69 14.97 6.10
CA GLU A 171 0.93 14.77 7.53
C GLU A 171 -0.40 14.81 8.28
N GLU A 172 -0.77 13.68 8.87
CA GLU A 172 -2.03 13.46 9.55
C GLU A 172 -1.96 13.75 11.04
N ASN A 173 -3.09 14.10 11.65
CA ASN A 173 -3.17 14.20 13.09
C ASN A 173 -3.09 12.82 13.77
N GLY A 174 -2.54 12.77 14.98
CA GLY A 174 -2.57 11.56 15.81
C GLY A 174 -1.46 10.56 15.53
N GLY A 175 -1.64 9.35 16.06
CA GLY A 175 -0.74 8.21 15.92
C GLY A 175 -1.26 7.21 14.92
N HIS A 176 -0.62 6.03 14.87
CA HIS A 176 -0.87 4.99 13.87
C HIS A 176 -2.32 4.52 13.76
N PHE A 177 -3.06 4.47 14.86
CA PHE A 177 -4.45 3.97 14.89
C PHE A 177 -5.50 5.10 14.89
N THR A 178 -5.10 6.34 14.59
CA THR A 178 -6.01 7.48 14.55
C THR A 178 -6.59 7.61 13.15
N GLU A 179 -7.91 7.42 13.01
CA GLU A 179 -8.69 7.58 11.78
C GLU A 179 -8.09 6.86 10.55
N PRO A 180 -7.78 5.55 10.64
CA PRO A 180 -7.13 4.84 9.54
C PRO A 180 -7.96 4.84 8.25
N ASP A 181 -9.29 4.72 8.37
CA ASP A 181 -10.21 4.76 7.22
C ASP A 181 -10.12 6.10 6.50
N GLN A 182 -10.15 7.20 7.23
CA GLN A 182 -10.08 8.55 6.65
C GLN A 182 -8.74 8.79 5.94
N ARG A 183 -7.64 8.22 6.45
CA ARG A 183 -6.33 8.29 5.79
C ARG A 183 -6.30 7.52 4.48
N MET A 184 -6.94 6.35 4.45
CA MET A 184 -7.10 5.58 3.23
C MET A 184 -7.99 6.32 2.23
N ILE A 185 -9.16 6.82 2.65
CA ILE A 185 -10.11 7.55 1.80
C ILE A 185 -9.45 8.77 1.13
N ARG A 186 -8.61 9.51 1.84
CA ARG A 186 -7.90 10.67 1.26
C ARG A 186 -6.90 10.30 0.16
N GLY A 187 -6.49 9.06 0.08
CA GLY A 187 -5.59 8.55 -0.95
C GLY A 187 -6.30 8.24 -2.27
N PHE A 188 -7.60 8.01 -2.23
CA PHE A 188 -8.45 7.74 -3.41
C PHE A 188 -9.07 9.02 -3.97
#